data_b3b2fc4f51205b9a34b09778d93bbf4e
#
_entry.id   b3b2fc4f51205b9a34b09778d93bbf4e
#
_cell.length_a   1.000
_cell.length_b   1.000
_cell.length_c   1.000
_cell.angle_alpha   90.00
_cell.angle_beta   90.00
_cell.angle_gamma   90.00
#
_symmetry.space_group_name_H-M   'P 1'
#
loop_
_entity.id
_entity.type
_entity.pdbx_description
1 polymer ?
#
loop_
_entity_poly.entity_id
_entity_poly.type
_entity_poly.pdbx_seq_one_letter_code
_entity_poly.pdbx_strand_id
1 'polypeptide(L)'
;MDEIGKQKYEKMLSKRGFVFPSFELLCDMDPELIERYENLKDYIMGKESKMPEKLRELFISVAIAVRNPSAHNQIKLHLERSIKLGSTHQECLEAFESILAPCGMMVLIAGCEALKDIVDEES
;
A
#
# COMPACT_ATOMS: atom_id res chain seq x y z
N MET A 1 -12.75 -15.89 -18.29
CA MET A 1 -11.36 -15.99 -17.77
C MET A 1 -10.84 -17.38 -18.08
N ASP A 2 -9.70 -17.47 -18.75
CA ASP A 2 -9.08 -18.76 -19.05
C ASP A 2 -8.36 -19.35 -17.81
N GLU A 3 -7.76 -20.52 -17.96
CA GLU A 3 -7.09 -21.20 -16.85
C GLU A 3 -5.93 -20.39 -16.27
N ILE A 4 -5.16 -19.74 -17.14
CA ILE A 4 -4.02 -18.92 -16.72
C ILE A 4 -4.52 -17.70 -15.92
N GLY A 5 -5.56 -17.05 -16.41
CA GLY A 5 -6.19 -15.91 -15.71
C GLY A 5 -6.74 -16.30 -14.35
N LYS A 6 -7.39 -17.47 -14.26
CA LYS A 6 -7.89 -18.00 -12.97
C LYS A 6 -6.77 -18.23 -11.98
N GLN A 7 -5.66 -18.83 -12.42
CA GLN A 7 -4.50 -19.06 -11.56
C GLN A 7 -3.94 -17.75 -11.02
N LYS A 8 -3.82 -16.71 -11.85
CA LYS A 8 -3.35 -15.40 -11.42
C LYS A 8 -4.30 -14.75 -10.43
N TYR A 9 -5.60 -14.83 -10.71
CA TYR A 9 -6.64 -14.31 -9.82
C TYR A 9 -6.58 -14.98 -8.44
N GLU A 10 -6.56 -16.31 -8.41
CA GLU A 10 -6.52 -17.08 -7.17
C GLU A 10 -5.25 -16.80 -6.36
N LYS A 11 -4.12 -16.64 -7.05
CA LYS A 11 -2.86 -16.29 -6.39
C LYS A 11 -2.93 -14.92 -5.71
N MET A 12 -3.49 -13.92 -6.39
CA MET A 12 -3.67 -12.59 -5.80
C MET A 12 -4.65 -12.62 -4.64
N LEU A 13 -5.76 -13.33 -4.80
CA LEU A 13 -6.77 -13.45 -3.74
C LEU A 13 -6.18 -14.12 -2.50
N SER A 14 -5.41 -15.20 -2.68
CA SER A 14 -4.73 -15.91 -1.60
C SER A 14 -3.71 -15.02 -0.87
N LYS A 15 -2.96 -14.21 -1.63
CA LYS A 15 -1.89 -13.37 -1.09
C LYS A 15 -2.41 -12.16 -0.32
N ARG A 16 -3.51 -11.55 -0.80
CA ARG A 16 -4.00 -10.25 -0.31
C ARG A 16 -5.35 -10.32 0.39
N GLY A 17 -6.11 -11.38 0.18
CA GLY A 17 -7.49 -11.50 0.67
C GLY A 17 -8.53 -10.81 -0.21
N PHE A 18 -8.11 -10.09 -1.25
CA PHE A 18 -9.00 -9.43 -2.20
C PHE A 18 -8.30 -9.20 -3.54
N VAL A 19 -9.09 -8.98 -4.59
CA VAL A 19 -8.57 -8.61 -5.91
C VAL A 19 -9.33 -7.37 -6.37
N PHE A 20 -8.61 -6.32 -6.77
CA PHE A 20 -9.23 -5.12 -7.32
C PHE A 20 -9.96 -5.46 -8.63
N PRO A 21 -11.12 -4.82 -8.91
CA PRO A 21 -11.83 -5.04 -10.18
C PRO A 21 -10.96 -4.84 -11.42
N SER A 22 -10.04 -3.89 -11.39
CA SER A 22 -9.09 -3.67 -12.48
C SER A 22 -8.16 -4.86 -12.70
N PHE A 23 -7.71 -5.48 -11.63
CA PHE A 23 -6.83 -6.65 -11.71
C PHE A 23 -7.61 -7.89 -12.13
N GLU A 24 -8.86 -8.01 -11.71
CA GLU A 24 -9.75 -9.07 -12.19
C GLU A 24 -9.92 -8.99 -13.70
N LEU A 25 -10.17 -7.79 -14.23
CA LEU A 25 -10.27 -7.57 -15.66
C LEU A 25 -8.97 -7.97 -16.38
N LEU A 26 -7.82 -7.58 -15.82
CA LEU A 26 -6.53 -7.93 -16.41
C LEU A 26 -6.26 -9.45 -16.36
N CYS A 27 -6.69 -10.12 -15.31
CA CYS A 27 -6.59 -11.59 -15.25
C CYS A 27 -7.41 -12.24 -16.37
N ASP A 28 -8.52 -11.61 -16.75
CA ASP A 28 -9.38 -12.11 -17.83
C ASP A 28 -8.81 -11.76 -19.21
N MET A 29 -8.38 -10.51 -19.41
CA MET A 29 -8.03 -9.99 -20.73
C MET A 29 -6.53 -9.99 -21.04
N ASP A 30 -5.68 -9.86 -20.02
CA ASP A 30 -4.22 -9.81 -20.20
C ASP A 30 -3.49 -10.36 -18.96
N PRO A 31 -3.59 -11.67 -18.73
CA PRO A 31 -2.95 -12.26 -17.55
C PRO A 31 -1.42 -12.15 -17.57
N GLU A 32 -0.80 -12.03 -18.74
CA GLU A 32 0.65 -11.85 -18.85
C GLU A 32 1.09 -10.52 -18.24
N LEU A 33 0.31 -9.45 -18.45
CA LEU A 33 0.61 -8.15 -17.85
C LEU A 33 0.61 -8.24 -16.32
N ILE A 34 -0.40 -8.90 -15.76
CA ILE A 34 -0.48 -9.09 -14.31
C ILE A 34 0.72 -9.89 -13.80
N GLU A 35 1.11 -10.94 -14.51
CA GLU A 35 2.28 -11.72 -14.10
C GLU A 35 3.55 -10.88 -14.07
N ARG A 36 3.79 -10.11 -15.11
CA ARG A 36 4.96 -9.22 -15.19
C ARG A 36 4.94 -8.15 -14.11
N TYR A 37 3.78 -7.56 -13.86
CA TYR A 37 3.60 -6.55 -12.81
C TYR A 37 3.87 -7.14 -11.42
N GLU A 38 3.27 -8.29 -11.11
CA GLU A 38 3.49 -8.95 -9.82
C GLU A 38 4.94 -9.37 -9.64
N ASN A 39 5.57 -9.88 -10.68
CA ASN A 39 6.98 -10.26 -10.62
C ASN A 39 7.88 -9.04 -10.39
N LEU A 40 7.60 -7.93 -11.05
CA LEU A 40 8.35 -6.69 -10.86
C LEU A 40 8.20 -6.18 -9.42
N LYS A 41 6.96 -6.14 -8.94
CA LYS A 41 6.67 -5.70 -7.57
C LYS A 41 7.35 -6.60 -6.54
N ASP A 42 7.25 -7.91 -6.71
CA ASP A 42 7.87 -8.88 -5.80
C ASP A 42 9.40 -8.75 -5.82
N TYR A 43 9.99 -8.51 -6.99
CA TYR A 43 11.42 -8.27 -7.10
C TYR A 43 11.84 -7.01 -6.32
N ILE A 44 11.12 -5.91 -6.52
CA ILE A 44 11.44 -4.64 -5.84
C ILE A 44 11.31 -4.78 -4.32
N MET A 45 10.24 -5.40 -3.85
CA MET A 45 9.97 -5.51 -2.42
C MET A 45 10.71 -6.64 -1.73
N GLY A 46 11.08 -7.68 -2.50
CA GLY A 46 11.74 -8.87 -1.96
C GLY A 46 13.26 -8.88 -2.04
N LYS A 47 13.85 -7.99 -2.85
CA LYS A 47 15.31 -7.93 -2.98
C LYS A 47 15.94 -7.42 -1.70
N GLU A 48 17.17 -7.83 -1.44
CA GLU A 48 17.94 -7.30 -0.31
C GLU A 48 18.04 -5.78 -0.43
N SER A 49 17.63 -5.09 0.62
CA SER A 49 17.63 -3.63 0.65
C SER A 49 18.32 -3.13 1.92
N LYS A 50 19.05 -2.04 1.78
CA LYS A 50 19.67 -1.36 2.93
C LYS A 50 18.65 -0.49 3.67
N MET A 51 17.48 -0.25 3.06
CA MET A 51 16.42 0.52 3.67
C MET A 51 15.50 -0.42 4.47
N PRO A 52 15.22 -0.11 5.75
CA PRO A 52 14.27 -0.89 6.54
C PRO A 52 12.90 -0.98 5.87
N GLU A 53 12.29 -2.16 5.88
CA GLU A 53 10.98 -2.37 5.27
C GLU A 53 9.90 -1.45 5.84
N LYS A 54 9.95 -1.14 7.13
CA LYS A 54 8.99 -0.24 7.76
C LYS A 54 8.98 1.14 7.11
N LEU A 55 10.15 1.63 6.70
CA LEU A 55 10.28 2.92 6.02
C LEU A 55 9.74 2.86 4.58
N ARG A 56 9.93 1.73 3.90
CA ARG A 56 9.39 1.52 2.55
C ARG A 56 7.87 1.58 2.59
N GLU A 57 7.24 0.98 3.59
CA GLU A 57 5.78 1.05 3.76
C GLU A 57 5.31 2.47 4.08
N LEU A 58 6.07 3.23 4.87
CA LEU A 58 5.76 4.65 5.10
C LEU A 58 5.84 5.47 3.81
N PHE A 59 6.88 5.25 2.99
CA PHE A 59 7.00 5.92 1.70
C PHE A 59 5.83 5.61 0.78
N ILE A 60 5.39 4.36 0.74
CA ILE A 60 4.24 3.95 -0.06
C ILE A 60 2.98 4.67 0.42
N SER A 61 2.73 4.68 1.73
CA SER A 61 1.56 5.33 2.32
C SER A 61 1.54 6.83 2.00
N VAL A 62 2.67 7.51 2.21
CA VAL A 62 2.82 8.93 1.92
C VAL A 62 2.60 9.22 0.44
N ALA A 63 3.19 8.41 -0.44
CA ALA A 63 3.04 8.59 -1.89
C ALA A 63 1.58 8.42 -2.34
N ILE A 64 0.88 7.45 -1.78
CA ILE A 64 -0.55 7.26 -2.06
C ILE A 64 -1.35 8.49 -1.62
N ALA A 65 -1.09 9.01 -0.42
CA ALA A 65 -1.78 10.18 0.10
C ALA A 65 -1.53 11.44 -0.75
N VAL A 66 -0.31 11.61 -1.24
CA VAL A 66 0.04 12.73 -2.13
C VAL A 66 -0.72 12.61 -3.44
N ARG A 67 -0.75 11.42 -4.01
CA ARG A 67 -1.43 11.17 -5.29
C ARG A 67 -2.95 11.26 -5.16
N ASN A 68 -3.50 10.73 -4.08
CA ASN A 68 -4.95 10.71 -3.86
C ASN A 68 -5.26 10.73 -2.36
N PRO A 69 -5.48 11.93 -1.78
CA PRO A 69 -5.80 12.06 -0.35
C PRO A 69 -7.08 11.32 0.05
N SER A 70 -7.95 11.00 -0.91
CA SER A 70 -9.19 10.26 -0.64
C SER A 70 -8.99 8.75 -0.56
N ALA A 71 -7.81 8.24 -0.85
CA ALA A 71 -7.51 6.79 -0.82
C ALA A 71 -7.28 6.30 0.62
N HIS A 72 -8.23 6.56 1.50
CA HIS A 72 -8.14 6.32 2.95
C HIS A 72 -7.73 4.88 3.29
N ASN A 73 -8.39 3.89 2.68
CA ASN A 73 -8.12 2.49 3.00
C ASN A 73 -6.72 2.05 2.59
N GLN A 74 -6.22 2.55 1.46
CA GLN A 74 -4.88 2.22 0.99
C GLN A 74 -3.80 2.90 1.83
N ILE A 75 -4.01 4.16 2.20
CA ILE A 75 -3.11 4.88 3.11
C ILE A 75 -3.02 4.12 4.43
N LYS A 76 -4.15 3.77 5.00
CA LYS A 76 -4.25 3.04 6.26
C LYS A 76 -3.57 1.67 6.17
N LEU A 77 -3.79 0.92 5.10
CA LEU A 77 -3.21 -0.42 4.91
C LEU A 77 -1.69 -0.38 5.02
N HIS A 78 -1.04 0.57 4.34
CA HIS A 78 0.42 0.66 4.36
C HIS A 78 0.95 1.21 5.68
N LEU A 79 0.20 2.08 6.37
CA LEU A 79 0.53 2.48 7.74
C LEU A 79 0.47 1.27 8.69
N GLU A 80 -0.57 0.46 8.59
CA GLU A 80 -0.70 -0.76 9.41
C GLU A 80 0.47 -1.73 9.17
N ARG A 81 0.88 -1.90 7.92
CA ARG A 81 2.03 -2.73 7.57
C ARG A 81 3.32 -2.19 8.18
N SER A 82 3.52 -0.88 8.11
CA SER A 82 4.69 -0.22 8.71
C SER A 82 4.72 -0.41 10.22
N ILE A 83 3.58 -0.27 10.88
CA ILE A 83 3.46 -0.46 12.33
C ILE A 83 3.77 -1.91 12.71
N LYS A 84 3.28 -2.89 11.95
CA LYS A 84 3.63 -4.30 12.17
C LYS A 84 5.13 -4.55 12.07
N LEU A 85 5.81 -3.80 11.23
CA LEU A 85 7.26 -3.91 11.04
C LEU A 85 8.06 -3.10 12.05
N GLY A 86 7.39 -2.43 13.00
CA GLY A 86 8.02 -1.76 14.12
C GLY A 86 7.93 -0.24 14.15
N SER A 87 7.23 0.39 13.21
CA SER A 87 7.01 1.84 13.27
C SER A 87 6.09 2.20 14.41
N THR A 88 6.40 3.30 15.09
CA THR A 88 5.52 3.87 16.11
C THR A 88 4.46 4.75 15.45
N HIS A 89 3.37 5.03 16.18
CA HIS A 89 2.37 5.99 15.74
C HIS A 89 3.00 7.37 15.48
N GLN A 90 3.93 7.76 16.34
CA GLN A 90 4.63 9.03 16.20
C GLN A 90 5.47 9.07 14.91
N GLU A 91 6.16 7.99 14.58
CA GLU A 91 6.92 7.91 13.33
C GLU A 91 6.01 8.02 12.11
N CYS A 92 4.84 7.39 12.16
CA CYS A 92 3.84 7.50 11.09
C CYS A 92 3.37 8.94 10.92
N LEU A 93 3.06 9.63 12.03
CA LEU A 93 2.66 11.04 11.99
C LEU A 93 3.76 11.90 11.39
N GLU A 94 4.99 11.72 11.85
CA GLU A 94 6.13 12.54 11.40
C GLU A 94 6.45 12.33 9.92
N ALA A 95 6.15 11.15 9.35
CA ALA A 95 6.28 10.92 7.92
C ALA A 95 5.40 11.90 7.12
N PHE A 96 4.16 12.10 7.56
CA PHE A 96 3.25 13.05 6.92
C PHE A 96 3.60 14.50 7.24
N GLU A 97 4.06 14.78 8.45
CA GLU A 97 4.55 16.13 8.82
C GLU A 97 5.74 16.54 7.95
N SER A 98 6.62 15.60 7.64
CA SER A 98 7.83 15.85 6.85
C SER A 98 7.54 16.40 5.46
N ILE A 99 6.38 16.08 4.89
CA ILE A 99 6.02 16.51 3.55
C ILE A 99 5.00 17.66 3.53
N LEU A 100 4.68 18.22 4.69
CA LEU A 100 3.70 19.30 4.79
C LEU A 100 4.08 20.51 3.91
N ALA A 101 5.34 20.93 3.98
CA ALA A 101 5.79 22.11 3.22
C ALA A 101 5.66 21.90 1.69
N PRO A 102 6.19 20.82 1.11
CA PRO A 102 6.07 20.61 -0.34
C PRO A 102 4.69 20.17 -0.82
N CYS A 103 3.91 19.47 0.02
CA CYS A 103 2.68 18.80 -0.44
C CYS A 103 1.39 19.40 0.10
N GLY A 104 1.47 20.21 1.16
CA GLY A 104 0.32 20.92 1.70
C GLY A 104 -0.47 20.16 2.76
N MET A 105 -1.41 20.87 3.38
CA MET A 105 -2.16 20.39 4.55
C MET A 105 -3.10 19.23 4.27
N MET A 106 -3.64 19.13 3.05
CA MET A 106 -4.59 18.07 2.70
C MET A 106 -3.96 16.67 2.83
N VAL A 107 -2.68 16.55 2.54
CA VAL A 107 -1.97 15.27 2.67
C VAL A 107 -1.77 14.90 4.14
N LEU A 108 -1.41 15.87 4.97
CA LEU A 108 -1.29 15.65 6.41
C LEU A 108 -2.63 15.25 7.02
N ILE A 109 -3.71 15.92 6.63
CA ILE A 109 -5.07 15.56 7.09
C ILE A 109 -5.40 14.12 6.71
N ALA A 110 -5.14 13.72 5.46
CA ALA A 110 -5.39 12.37 5.00
C ALA A 110 -4.61 11.33 5.82
N GLY A 111 -3.35 11.60 6.10
CA GLY A 111 -2.52 10.73 6.94
C GLY A 111 -3.02 10.65 8.37
N CYS A 112 -3.42 11.79 8.94
CA CYS A 112 -3.98 11.84 10.30
C CYS A 112 -5.29 11.07 10.42
N GLU A 113 -6.17 11.17 9.43
CA GLU A 113 -7.43 10.43 9.44
C GLU A 113 -7.20 8.92 9.42
N ALA A 114 -6.29 8.46 8.57
CA ALA A 114 -5.93 7.04 8.50
C ALA A 114 -5.28 6.56 9.81
N LEU A 115 -4.35 7.33 10.35
CA LEU A 115 -3.67 7.00 11.61
C LEU A 115 -4.65 7.00 12.79
N LYS A 116 -5.59 7.95 12.82
CA LYS A 116 -6.62 8.04 13.85
C LYS A 116 -7.46 6.76 13.90
N ASP A 117 -7.86 6.25 12.74
CA ASP A 117 -8.61 4.99 12.66
C ASP A 117 -7.81 3.82 13.24
N ILE A 118 -6.50 3.75 12.95
CA ILE A 118 -5.63 2.70 13.50
C ILE A 118 -5.57 2.81 15.03
N VAL A 119 -5.34 4.01 15.55
CA VAL A 119 -5.27 4.24 17.00
C VAL A 119 -6.58 3.86 17.68
N ASP A 120 -7.71 4.21 17.09
CA ASP A 120 -9.02 3.90 17.64
C ASP A 120 -9.31 2.40 17.64
N GLU A 121 -8.88 1.68 16.61
CA GLU A 121 -9.04 0.23 16.52
C GLU A 121 -8.18 -0.52 17.53
N GLU A 122 -7.08 0.05 17.98
CA GLU A 122 -6.17 -0.54 18.96
C GLU A 122 -6.59 -0.28 20.40
N SER A 123 -7.55 0.62 20.62
CA SER A 123 -7.98 1.00 21.98
C SER A 123 -9.13 0.16 22.50
#